data_76953880fbbfbeb6bce7b3a796e72aeb
#
_entry.id   76953880fbbfbeb6bce7b3a796e72aeb
#
_cell.length_a   1.000
_cell.length_b   1.000
_cell.length_c   1.000
_cell.angle_alpha   90.00
_cell.angle_beta   90.00
_cell.angle_gamma   90.00
#
_symmetry.space_group_name_H-M   'P 1'
#
loop_
_entity.id
_entity.type
_entity.pdbx_description
1 polymer ?
#
loop_
_entity_poly.entity_id
_entity_poly.type
_entity_poly.pdbx_seq_one_letter_code
_entity_poly.pdbx_strand_id
1 'polypeptide(L)'
;KCAVGNILYSWNYAYNTNNVKGTPKTIKDFFNTKKFPGKRAIYKGALTNLEIALAADGIKPGKGGAKIYKALDTEKGVNRAMDKIKALCTDPNGGCVFWSAGAQPPELLVSGEVVMATGWNGRFFNAIMEGAPLKQVWDGQGLDYEYFVQVKGGPNDANGKALKALSMMTNTEMLAGSAKYIAYAPY
;
A
#
# COMPACT_ATOMS: atom_id res chain seq x y z
N LYS A 1 27.97 -1.82 -0.02
CA LYS A 1 26.66 -1.92 -0.69
C LYS A 1 26.14 -3.34 -0.46
N CYS A 2 24.96 -3.48 0.16
CA CYS A 2 24.50 -4.77 0.67
C CYS A 2 23.19 -5.24 -0.03
N ALA A 3 22.64 -4.47 -0.97
CA ALA A 3 21.39 -4.76 -1.64
C ALA A 3 21.37 -4.22 -3.08
N VAL A 4 20.58 -4.85 -3.93
CA VAL A 4 20.29 -4.40 -5.30
C VAL A 4 18.79 -4.16 -5.41
N GLY A 5 18.37 -3.02 -5.98
CA GLY A 5 16.96 -2.70 -6.19
C GLY A 5 16.29 -3.73 -7.10
N ASN A 6 15.04 -4.03 -6.81
CA ASN A 6 14.20 -4.93 -7.60
C ASN A 6 13.02 -4.18 -8.18
N ILE A 7 12.08 -3.78 -7.35
CA ILE A 7 10.87 -3.08 -7.76
C ILE A 7 10.55 -1.91 -6.83
N LEU A 8 9.82 -0.96 -7.39
CA LEU A 8 9.15 0.11 -6.66
C LEU A 8 7.65 -0.20 -6.66
N TYR A 9 7.03 -0.21 -5.50
CA TYR A 9 5.59 -0.40 -5.38
C TYR A 9 4.94 0.71 -4.54
N SER A 10 3.63 0.76 -4.60
CA SER A 10 2.84 1.77 -3.90
C SER A 10 1.82 1.12 -2.98
N TRP A 11 1.73 1.64 -1.77
CA TRP A 11 0.57 1.51 -0.92
C TRP A 11 -0.41 2.63 -1.31
N ASN A 12 -1.56 2.26 -1.79
CA ASN A 12 -2.63 3.20 -2.09
C ASN A 12 -3.97 2.64 -1.59
N TYR A 13 -5.08 3.26 -1.96
CA TYR A 13 -6.36 2.62 -1.73
C TYR A 13 -7.15 2.47 -3.04
N ALA A 14 -8.03 1.49 -3.06
CA ALA A 14 -9.00 1.32 -4.12
C ALA A 14 -10.42 1.31 -3.55
N TYR A 15 -11.39 1.52 -4.42
CA TYR A 15 -12.81 1.41 -4.10
C TYR A 15 -13.56 0.64 -5.18
N ASN A 16 -14.68 0.02 -4.80
CA ASN A 16 -15.58 -0.64 -5.74
C ASN A 16 -16.55 0.39 -6.32
N THR A 17 -16.49 0.58 -7.65
CA THR A 17 -17.27 1.58 -8.37
C THR A 17 -18.78 1.31 -8.35
N ASN A 18 -19.20 0.07 -8.13
CA ASN A 18 -20.61 -0.30 -8.03
C ASN A 18 -21.20 0.04 -6.64
N ASN A 19 -20.34 0.04 -5.60
CA ASN A 19 -20.79 0.20 -4.21
C ASN A 19 -20.58 1.62 -3.67
N VAL A 20 -19.77 2.43 -4.35
CA VAL A 20 -19.46 3.81 -3.91
C VAL A 20 -20.13 4.82 -4.84
N LYS A 21 -21.07 5.57 -4.30
CA LYS A 21 -21.69 6.69 -5.02
C LYS A 21 -20.75 7.88 -5.08
N GLY A 22 -20.40 8.32 -6.29
CA GLY A 22 -19.46 9.41 -6.52
C GLY A 22 -18.02 8.92 -6.74
N THR A 23 -17.08 9.85 -6.78
CA THR A 23 -15.67 9.56 -7.11
C THR A 23 -14.75 10.02 -5.98
N PRO A 24 -14.27 9.11 -5.13
CA PRO A 24 -13.20 9.40 -4.19
C PRO A 24 -11.92 9.82 -4.92
N LYS A 25 -11.24 10.87 -4.44
CA LYS A 25 -10.06 11.44 -5.11
C LYS A 25 -8.87 11.62 -4.17
N THR A 26 -9.12 11.68 -2.87
CA THR A 26 -8.09 12.03 -1.88
C THR A 26 -8.07 11.03 -0.74
N ILE A 27 -6.95 10.96 -0.03
CA ILE A 27 -6.85 10.12 1.18
C ILE A 27 -7.86 10.55 2.26
N LYS A 28 -8.28 11.81 2.27
CA LYS A 28 -9.35 12.28 3.17
C LYS A 28 -10.69 11.62 2.86
N ASP A 29 -10.97 11.30 1.60
CA ASP A 29 -12.19 10.62 1.20
C ASP A 29 -12.25 9.19 1.77
N PHE A 30 -11.11 8.51 1.91
CA PHE A 30 -11.03 7.21 2.58
C PHE A 30 -11.56 7.24 4.03
N PHE A 31 -11.29 8.32 4.74
CA PHE A 31 -11.74 8.52 6.13
C PHE A 31 -13.09 9.22 6.25
N ASN A 32 -13.69 9.65 5.15
CA ASN A 32 -14.98 10.37 5.18
C ASN A 32 -16.17 9.41 5.01
N THR A 33 -16.58 8.79 6.11
CA THR A 33 -17.69 7.83 6.17
C THR A 33 -19.07 8.47 5.97
N LYS A 34 -19.20 9.79 6.23
CA LYS A 34 -20.43 10.54 5.94
C LYS A 34 -20.66 10.68 4.44
N LYS A 35 -19.62 11.00 3.69
CA LYS A 35 -19.71 11.17 2.23
C LYS A 35 -19.71 9.82 1.51
N PHE A 36 -18.95 8.87 2.01
CA PHE A 36 -18.78 7.54 1.44
C PHE A 36 -19.03 6.49 2.54
N PRO A 37 -20.28 6.17 2.86
CA PRO A 37 -20.59 5.20 3.90
C PRO A 37 -20.17 3.78 3.53
N GLY A 38 -19.89 2.96 4.55
CA GLY A 38 -19.52 1.55 4.43
C GLY A 38 -18.16 1.24 5.06
N LYS A 39 -17.87 -0.04 5.23
CA LYS A 39 -16.63 -0.52 5.88
C LYS A 39 -15.39 -0.23 5.03
N ARG A 40 -14.25 -0.13 5.72
CA ARG A 40 -12.91 -0.01 5.13
C ARG A 40 -12.08 -1.24 5.45
N ALA A 41 -11.33 -1.74 4.47
CA ALA A 41 -10.26 -2.70 4.74
C ALA A 41 -8.94 -1.97 4.95
N ILE A 42 -8.28 -2.24 6.06
CA ILE A 42 -6.97 -1.68 6.40
C ILE A 42 -6.01 -2.79 6.83
N TYR A 43 -4.72 -2.57 6.64
CA TYR A 43 -3.71 -3.55 7.00
C TYR A 43 -3.68 -3.81 8.52
N LYS A 44 -3.47 -5.07 8.93
CA LYS A 44 -3.32 -5.46 10.33
C LYS A 44 -1.90 -5.15 10.82
N GLY A 45 -1.54 -3.87 10.88
CA GLY A 45 -0.22 -3.41 11.31
C GLY A 45 -0.14 -1.89 11.31
N ALA A 46 0.93 -1.35 11.86
CA ALA A 46 1.14 0.10 11.96
C ALA A 46 1.55 0.70 10.61
N LEU A 47 2.39 -0.04 9.85
CA LEU A 47 2.94 0.42 8.57
C LEU A 47 1.85 0.91 7.62
N THR A 48 2.04 2.05 7.03
CA THR A 48 1.15 2.77 6.13
C THR A 48 -0.12 3.33 6.81
N ASN A 49 -0.71 2.63 7.77
CA ASN A 49 -1.94 3.07 8.43
C ASN A 49 -1.75 4.37 9.21
N LEU A 50 -0.64 4.50 9.94
CA LEU A 50 -0.35 5.71 10.72
C LEU A 50 -0.04 6.88 9.79
N GLU A 51 0.71 6.63 8.72
CA GLU A 51 1.08 7.63 7.73
C GLU A 51 -0.14 8.21 7.00
N ILE A 52 -1.02 7.34 6.49
CA ILE A 52 -2.22 7.79 5.78
C ILE A 52 -3.22 8.46 6.72
N ALA A 53 -3.31 8.03 7.98
CA ALA A 53 -4.15 8.68 8.97
C ALA A 53 -3.70 10.12 9.23
N LEU A 54 -2.40 10.36 9.41
CA LEU A 54 -1.85 11.71 9.57
C LEU A 54 -2.00 12.56 8.33
N ALA A 55 -1.81 11.98 7.14
CA ALA A 55 -2.02 12.66 5.87
C ALA A 55 -3.49 13.08 5.71
N ALA A 56 -4.43 12.19 6.01
CA ALA A 56 -5.87 12.47 6.01
C ALA A 56 -6.27 13.52 7.05
N ASP A 57 -5.54 13.57 8.18
CA ASP A 57 -5.73 14.55 9.24
C ASP A 57 -5.04 15.90 8.98
N GLY A 58 -4.48 16.08 7.78
CA GLY A 58 -3.99 17.35 7.26
C GLY A 58 -2.49 17.60 7.39
N ILE A 59 -1.70 16.64 7.85
CA ILE A 59 -0.25 16.75 7.82
C ILE A 59 0.21 16.53 6.37
N LYS A 60 0.71 17.60 5.74
CA LYS A 60 1.31 17.48 4.40
C LYS A 60 2.60 16.65 4.49
N PRO A 61 2.78 15.60 3.68
CA PRO A 61 3.93 14.69 3.82
C PRO A 61 5.30 15.38 3.74
N GLY A 62 5.44 16.38 2.87
CA GLY A 62 6.74 16.98 2.54
C GLY A 62 7.57 16.04 1.65
N LYS A 63 8.84 16.40 1.40
CA LYS A 63 9.73 15.56 0.59
C LYS A 63 9.95 14.21 1.29
N GLY A 64 9.70 13.10 0.58
CA GLY A 64 9.88 11.75 1.11
C GLY A 64 9.08 11.43 2.38
N GLY A 65 7.98 12.12 2.65
CA GLY A 65 7.19 11.87 3.85
C GLY A 65 7.77 12.46 5.15
N ALA A 66 8.84 13.26 5.07
CA ALA A 66 9.61 13.70 6.24
C ALA A 66 8.77 14.35 7.35
N LYS A 67 7.70 15.09 7.00
CA LYS A 67 6.84 15.71 8.01
C LYS A 67 5.94 14.71 8.72
N ILE A 68 5.51 13.66 8.02
CA ILE A 68 4.75 12.55 8.61
C ILE A 68 5.64 11.80 9.60
N TYR A 69 6.84 11.39 9.18
CA TYR A 69 7.76 10.66 10.05
C TYR A 69 8.22 11.49 11.26
N LYS A 70 8.47 12.79 11.08
CA LYS A 70 8.73 13.69 12.20
C LYS A 70 7.57 13.74 13.20
N ALA A 71 6.33 13.66 12.75
CA ALA A 71 5.18 13.59 13.64
C ALA A 71 5.12 12.23 14.35
N LEU A 72 5.34 11.13 13.63
CA LEU A 72 5.34 9.76 14.17
C LEU A 72 6.52 9.47 15.12
N ASP A 73 7.57 10.30 15.10
CA ASP A 73 8.68 10.24 16.07
C ASP A 73 8.28 10.77 17.47
N THR A 74 7.02 11.07 17.67
CA THR A 74 6.46 11.55 18.93
C THR A 74 5.24 10.76 19.35
N GLU A 75 5.08 10.51 20.66
CA GLU A 75 3.90 9.86 21.21
C GLU A 75 2.60 10.61 20.81
N LYS A 76 2.63 11.94 20.85
CA LYS A 76 1.52 12.79 20.41
C LYS A 76 1.11 12.52 18.96
N GLY A 77 2.07 12.36 18.06
CA GLY A 77 1.79 12.08 16.66
C GLY A 77 1.26 10.68 16.42
N VAL A 78 1.80 9.69 17.13
CA VAL A 78 1.28 8.30 17.11
C VAL A 78 -0.14 8.26 17.63
N ASN A 79 -0.42 8.85 18.79
CA ASN A 79 -1.77 8.89 19.37
C ASN A 79 -2.76 9.59 18.43
N ARG A 80 -2.37 10.70 17.80
CA ARG A 80 -3.20 11.39 16.80
C ARG A 80 -3.56 10.50 15.60
N ALA A 81 -2.61 9.72 15.09
CA ALA A 81 -2.86 8.76 14.03
C ALA A 81 -3.80 7.63 14.46
N MET A 82 -3.55 7.09 15.64
CA MET A 82 -4.39 6.03 16.24
C MET A 82 -5.83 6.50 16.50
N ASP A 83 -6.01 7.71 17.01
CA ASP A 83 -7.34 8.29 17.23
C ASP A 83 -8.11 8.44 15.90
N LYS A 84 -7.42 8.82 14.82
CA LYS A 84 -8.01 8.91 13.49
C LYS A 84 -8.48 7.55 12.97
N ILE A 85 -7.65 6.50 13.14
CA ILE A 85 -8.00 5.13 12.77
C ILE A 85 -9.14 4.61 13.65
N LYS A 86 -9.06 4.82 14.96
CA LYS A 86 -10.10 4.43 15.91
C LYS A 86 -11.44 5.06 15.54
N ALA A 87 -11.45 6.36 15.25
CA ALA A 87 -12.67 7.07 14.83
C ALA A 87 -13.27 6.45 13.57
N LEU A 88 -12.45 6.07 12.57
CA LEU A 88 -12.91 5.38 11.36
C LEU A 88 -13.54 4.01 11.69
N CYS A 89 -12.87 3.23 12.55
CA CYS A 89 -13.28 1.85 12.83
C CYS A 89 -14.49 1.76 13.74
N THR A 90 -14.78 2.80 14.54
CA THR A 90 -15.93 2.87 15.45
C THR A 90 -17.09 3.71 14.91
N ASP A 91 -16.94 4.31 13.72
CA ASP A 91 -17.99 5.10 13.09
C ASP A 91 -19.18 4.20 12.68
N PRO A 92 -20.42 4.55 13.05
CA PRO A 92 -21.60 3.75 12.69
C PRO A 92 -21.85 3.68 11.18
N ASN A 93 -21.37 4.67 10.40
CA ASN A 93 -21.43 4.66 8.93
C ASN A 93 -20.20 4.04 8.28
N GLY A 94 -19.24 3.55 9.07
CA GLY A 94 -17.95 3.03 8.66
C GLY A 94 -17.68 1.63 9.18
N GLY A 95 -16.58 1.52 9.92
CA GLY A 95 -16.07 0.26 10.45
C GLY A 95 -14.86 -0.24 9.68
N CYS A 96 -14.09 -1.11 10.31
CA CYS A 96 -12.87 -1.66 9.72
C CYS A 96 -12.92 -3.18 9.63
N VAL A 97 -12.37 -3.69 8.52
CA VAL A 97 -11.96 -5.09 8.34
C VAL A 97 -10.44 -5.08 8.25
N PHE A 98 -9.78 -5.88 9.07
CA PHE A 98 -8.32 -5.96 9.08
C PHE A 98 -7.85 -7.10 8.18
N TRP A 99 -6.95 -6.79 7.25
CA TRP A 99 -6.35 -7.77 6.37
C TRP A 99 -4.86 -7.98 6.69
N SER A 100 -4.34 -9.16 6.37
CA SER A 100 -2.94 -9.54 6.59
C SER A 100 -2.27 -10.14 5.36
N ALA A 101 -3.05 -10.63 4.40
CA ALA A 101 -2.56 -11.19 3.14
C ALA A 101 -2.91 -10.28 1.96
N GLY A 102 -1.96 -10.07 1.05
CA GLY A 102 -2.11 -9.11 -0.05
C GLY A 102 -3.22 -9.40 -1.07
N ALA A 103 -3.77 -10.62 -1.11
CA ALA A 103 -4.92 -10.96 -1.94
C ALA A 103 -6.25 -10.47 -1.33
N GLN A 104 -6.33 -10.32 -0.02
CA GLN A 104 -7.57 -9.99 0.69
C GLN A 104 -8.19 -8.63 0.29
N PRO A 105 -7.43 -7.50 0.14
CA PRO A 105 -8.05 -6.22 -0.19
C PRO A 105 -8.91 -6.22 -1.46
N PRO A 106 -8.44 -6.72 -2.63
CA PRO A 106 -9.30 -6.80 -3.80
C PRO A 106 -10.47 -7.78 -3.63
N GLU A 107 -10.29 -8.91 -2.95
CA GLU A 107 -11.37 -9.86 -2.67
C GLU A 107 -12.49 -9.23 -1.81
N LEU A 108 -12.13 -8.51 -0.74
CA LEU A 108 -13.07 -7.80 0.12
C LEU A 108 -13.84 -6.69 -0.61
N LEU A 109 -13.20 -6.04 -1.58
CA LEU A 109 -13.85 -5.03 -2.44
C LEU A 109 -14.81 -5.69 -3.44
N VAL A 110 -14.40 -6.77 -4.08
CA VAL A 110 -15.21 -7.49 -5.09
C VAL A 110 -16.42 -8.14 -4.45
N SER A 111 -16.27 -8.76 -3.27
CA SER A 111 -17.39 -9.33 -2.52
C SER A 111 -18.37 -8.28 -1.96
N GLY A 112 -17.96 -7.01 -1.92
CA GLY A 112 -18.78 -5.93 -1.36
C GLY A 112 -18.78 -5.89 0.18
N GLU A 113 -17.95 -6.67 0.84
CA GLU A 113 -17.80 -6.62 2.31
C GLU A 113 -17.27 -5.27 2.78
N VAL A 114 -16.40 -4.64 1.97
CA VAL A 114 -15.92 -3.27 2.18
C VAL A 114 -16.13 -2.42 0.93
N VAL A 115 -16.25 -1.12 1.11
CA VAL A 115 -16.41 -0.18 -0.01
C VAL A 115 -15.08 0.42 -0.47
N MET A 116 -14.11 0.51 0.43
CA MET A 116 -12.74 0.97 0.14
C MET A 116 -11.74 0.11 0.89
N ALA A 117 -10.56 -0.10 0.30
CA ALA A 117 -9.49 -0.89 0.90
C ALA A 117 -8.12 -0.26 0.63
N THR A 118 -7.27 -0.17 1.64
CA THR A 118 -5.83 0.05 1.43
C THR A 118 -5.17 -1.23 0.98
N GLY A 119 -4.11 -1.13 0.18
CA GLY A 119 -3.36 -2.30 -0.29
C GLY A 119 -2.24 -1.94 -1.25
N TRP A 120 -1.60 -2.95 -1.79
CA TRP A 120 -0.55 -2.79 -2.79
C TRP A 120 -1.14 -2.58 -4.17
N ASN A 121 -0.68 -1.55 -4.86
CA ASN A 121 -1.20 -1.15 -6.17
C ASN A 121 -1.27 -2.28 -7.20
N GLY A 122 -0.31 -3.19 -7.24
CA GLY A 122 -0.30 -4.30 -8.19
C GLY A 122 -1.41 -5.33 -7.93
N ARG A 123 -1.83 -5.51 -6.68
CA ARG A 123 -2.95 -6.40 -6.36
C ARG A 123 -4.28 -5.85 -6.89
N PHE A 124 -4.51 -4.56 -6.71
CA PHE A 124 -5.68 -3.89 -7.29
C PHE A 124 -5.62 -3.87 -8.81
N PHE A 125 -4.44 -3.60 -9.38
CA PHE A 125 -4.27 -3.61 -10.83
C PHE A 125 -4.63 -4.96 -11.45
N ASN A 126 -4.14 -6.06 -10.90
CA ASN A 126 -4.46 -7.39 -11.41
C ASN A 126 -5.96 -7.66 -11.37
N ALA A 127 -6.63 -7.37 -10.25
CA ALA A 127 -8.08 -7.52 -10.16
C ALA A 127 -8.83 -6.65 -11.21
N ILE A 128 -8.38 -5.42 -11.46
CA ILE A 128 -8.95 -4.55 -12.49
C ILE A 128 -8.75 -5.15 -13.89
N MET A 129 -7.57 -5.70 -14.19
CA MET A 129 -7.30 -6.34 -15.48
C MET A 129 -8.13 -7.62 -15.69
N GLU A 130 -8.52 -8.29 -14.61
CA GLU A 130 -9.44 -9.41 -14.59
C GLU A 130 -10.92 -8.99 -14.66
N GLY A 131 -11.20 -7.69 -14.77
CA GLY A 131 -12.55 -7.15 -14.95
C GLY A 131 -13.26 -6.73 -13.66
N ALA A 132 -12.59 -6.72 -12.52
CA ALA A 132 -13.19 -6.25 -11.27
C ALA A 132 -13.55 -4.75 -11.37
N PRO A 133 -14.72 -4.31 -10.87
CA PRO A 133 -15.16 -2.93 -10.93
C PRO A 133 -14.48 -2.07 -9.87
N LEU A 134 -13.15 -2.04 -9.90
CA LEU A 134 -12.32 -1.33 -8.93
C LEU A 134 -11.66 -0.12 -9.57
N LYS A 135 -11.44 0.92 -8.77
CA LYS A 135 -10.65 2.09 -9.16
C LYS A 135 -9.67 2.45 -8.05
N GLN A 136 -8.41 2.67 -8.43
CA GLN A 136 -7.35 3.09 -7.51
C GLN A 136 -7.33 4.60 -7.33
N VAL A 137 -6.97 5.05 -6.13
CA VAL A 137 -6.75 6.45 -5.78
C VAL A 137 -5.31 6.60 -5.30
N TRP A 138 -4.57 7.49 -5.94
CA TRP A 138 -3.13 7.67 -5.74
C TRP A 138 -2.77 8.79 -4.75
N ASP A 139 -3.73 9.63 -4.39
CA ASP A 139 -3.50 10.66 -3.38
C ASP A 139 -3.23 10.04 -2.01
N GLY A 140 -2.18 10.50 -1.35
CA GLY A 140 -1.74 9.96 -0.06
C GLY A 140 -1.05 8.60 -0.13
N GLN A 141 -0.65 8.15 -1.32
CA GLN A 141 0.10 6.91 -1.48
C GLN A 141 1.43 6.94 -0.73
N GLY A 142 1.83 5.80 -0.22
CA GLY A 142 3.19 5.53 0.24
C GLY A 142 3.98 4.78 -0.83
N LEU A 143 5.21 5.21 -1.12
CA LEU A 143 6.12 4.47 -2.00
C LEU A 143 7.08 3.64 -1.16
N ASP A 144 7.34 2.43 -1.60
CA ASP A 144 8.27 1.52 -0.95
C ASP A 144 9.08 0.74 -2.01
N TYR A 145 10.20 0.20 -1.59
CA TYR A 145 11.18 -0.44 -2.45
C TYR A 145 11.40 -1.87 -2.01
N GLU A 146 11.47 -2.77 -2.95
CA GLU A 146 11.99 -4.11 -2.70
C GLU A 146 13.41 -4.25 -3.20
N TYR A 147 14.19 -5.02 -2.45
CA TYR A 147 15.60 -5.26 -2.72
C TYR A 147 15.92 -6.74 -2.68
N PHE A 148 16.78 -7.17 -3.59
CA PHE A 148 17.48 -8.43 -3.44
C PHE A 148 18.69 -8.26 -2.56
N VAL A 149 18.90 -9.19 -1.64
CA VAL A 149 20.04 -9.22 -0.74
C VAL A 149 20.70 -10.60 -0.77
N GLN A 150 22.01 -10.64 -0.62
CA GLN A 150 22.73 -11.87 -0.35
C GLN A 150 22.88 -12.05 1.14
N VAL A 151 22.42 -13.18 1.68
CA VAL A 151 22.57 -13.51 3.09
C VAL A 151 24.01 -14.00 3.31
N LYS A 152 24.76 -13.31 4.16
CA LYS A 152 26.13 -13.69 4.52
C LYS A 152 26.14 -15.06 5.20
N GLY A 153 27.07 -15.92 4.81
CA GLY A 153 27.19 -17.29 5.34
C GLY A 153 26.17 -18.27 4.76
N GLY A 154 25.38 -17.87 3.78
CA GLY A 154 24.49 -18.78 3.06
C GLY A 154 25.28 -19.80 2.20
N PRO A 155 24.66 -20.93 1.81
CA PRO A 155 25.34 -22.04 1.14
C PRO A 155 25.96 -21.66 -0.22
N ASN A 156 25.52 -20.58 -0.85
CA ASN A 156 26.03 -20.09 -2.14
C ASN A 156 26.85 -18.80 -2.02
N ASP A 157 27.15 -18.35 -0.81
CA ASP A 157 27.91 -17.13 -0.58
C ASP A 157 29.38 -17.26 -1.05
N ALA A 158 30.03 -18.36 -0.64
CA ALA A 158 31.45 -18.59 -0.91
C ALA A 158 31.80 -18.89 -2.37
N ASN A 159 30.85 -19.38 -3.20
CA ASN A 159 31.09 -19.78 -4.57
C ASN A 159 30.62 -18.76 -5.62
N GLY A 160 30.14 -17.61 -5.20
CA GLY A 160 29.68 -16.51 -6.08
C GLY A 160 28.39 -16.78 -6.86
N LYS A 161 27.74 -17.93 -6.67
CA LYS A 161 26.51 -18.27 -7.41
C LYS A 161 25.36 -17.32 -7.07
N ALA A 162 25.24 -16.91 -5.81
CA ALA A 162 24.22 -15.95 -5.38
C ALA A 162 24.41 -14.59 -6.09
N LEU A 163 25.63 -14.06 -6.15
CA LEU A 163 25.93 -12.81 -6.85
C LEU A 163 25.67 -12.92 -8.35
N LYS A 164 26.01 -14.06 -8.97
CA LYS A 164 25.71 -14.29 -10.41
C LYS A 164 24.19 -14.30 -10.65
N ALA A 165 23.42 -14.98 -9.81
CA ALA A 165 21.96 -14.99 -9.89
C ALA A 165 21.39 -13.58 -9.73
N LEU A 166 21.83 -12.81 -8.73
CA LEU A 166 21.41 -11.42 -8.52
C LEU A 166 21.71 -10.56 -9.74
N SER A 167 22.91 -10.65 -10.30
CA SER A 167 23.30 -9.90 -11.51
C SER A 167 22.42 -10.24 -12.71
N MET A 168 22.04 -11.50 -12.88
CA MET A 168 21.13 -11.91 -13.95
C MET A 168 19.71 -11.38 -13.72
N MET A 169 19.17 -11.52 -12.51
CA MET A 169 17.79 -11.11 -12.17
C MET A 169 17.59 -9.60 -12.23
N THR A 170 18.64 -8.82 -12.01
CA THR A 170 18.58 -7.34 -11.94
C THR A 170 19.21 -6.65 -13.15
N ASN A 171 19.48 -7.38 -14.24
CA ASN A 171 19.88 -6.72 -15.47
C ASN A 171 18.68 -6.05 -16.15
N THR A 172 18.94 -5.05 -16.97
CA THR A 172 17.91 -4.22 -17.62
C THR A 172 16.92 -5.03 -18.44
N GLU A 173 17.38 -6.06 -19.15
CA GLU A 173 16.54 -6.89 -20.01
C GLU A 173 15.53 -7.72 -19.19
N MET A 174 15.99 -8.34 -18.11
CA MET A 174 15.14 -9.12 -17.21
C MET A 174 14.12 -8.24 -16.49
N LEU A 175 14.55 -7.07 -15.99
CA LEU A 175 13.65 -6.12 -15.35
C LEU A 175 12.60 -5.57 -16.33
N ALA A 176 13.00 -5.20 -17.54
CA ALA A 176 12.07 -4.77 -18.59
C ALA A 176 11.09 -5.89 -19.00
N GLY A 177 11.56 -7.14 -19.03
CA GLY A 177 10.72 -8.31 -19.26
C GLY A 177 9.66 -8.47 -18.18
N SER A 178 10.05 -8.34 -16.92
CA SER A 178 9.14 -8.44 -15.77
C SER A 178 8.06 -7.37 -15.78
N ALA A 179 8.36 -6.14 -16.23
CA ALA A 179 7.42 -5.03 -16.30
C ALA A 179 6.21 -5.29 -17.21
N LYS A 180 6.28 -6.30 -18.09
CA LYS A 180 5.14 -6.72 -18.93
C LYS A 180 4.05 -7.46 -18.13
N TYR A 181 4.41 -8.04 -17.00
CA TYR A 181 3.55 -8.97 -16.26
C TYR A 181 3.17 -8.47 -14.86
N ILE A 182 3.89 -7.50 -14.32
CA ILE A 182 3.64 -6.95 -12.99
C ILE A 182 3.49 -5.43 -13.06
N ALA A 183 2.51 -4.92 -12.32
CA ALA A 183 2.23 -3.48 -12.24
C ALA A 183 3.10 -2.77 -11.17
N TYR A 184 4.36 -3.16 -11.09
CA TYR A 184 5.37 -2.54 -10.25
C TYR A 184 6.50 -2.03 -11.11
N ALA A 185 6.91 -0.79 -10.88
CA ALA A 185 8.02 -0.22 -11.64
C ALA A 185 9.32 -0.97 -11.33
N PRO A 186 10.08 -1.45 -12.34
CA PRO A 186 11.44 -1.94 -12.13
C PRO A 186 12.33 -0.83 -11.57
N TYR A 187 13.27 -1.21 -10.71
CA TYR A 187 14.20 -0.26 -10.09
C TYR A 187 15.47 -0.07 -10.92
#